data_09343405fd810e371129ee41104551a9
#
_entry.id   09343405fd810e371129ee41104551a9
#
_cell.length_a   1.000
_cell.length_b   1.000
_cell.length_c   1.000
_cell.angle_alpha   90.00
_cell.angle_beta   90.00
_cell.angle_gamma   90.00
#
_symmetry.space_group_name_H-M   'P 1'
#
loop_
_entity.id
_entity.type
_entity.pdbx_description
1 polymer ?
#
loop_
_entity_poly.entity_id
_entity_poly.type
_entity_poly.pdbx_seq_one_letter_code
_entity_poly.pdbx_strand_id
1 'polypeptide(L)'
;MKHLIIAIITILTSSMCVMAQTRSEQIYEASDYGIVPDKGKNTSPLMDKLIKKVQKEQKAGIKSIIRLKPGRYDFHETGAAQRTYYISNHDQTNPKHVGIALEEMSNVILDGQGAQLVFHGRMLPISLVRSQDCGIQNLSIDFEHPHIAQVKVVENNPEKGILFQPAPWVDYKVVKGEFINCGEGWEMKYSFGIPFDGDTRHVMYNTGDTRCNINEVTEEKPGLIRAPHWKDDRLKAGSIIVLRSWERPAPAIFMSHDTNTCIERVKVHYAEGMGLLAQLCEDITLTGFGVCLKGVDDPRFFTTQADATHFSGCKGKIISQDGLYEGMMDDAINVHGTYLRIMKRVDNHTVIGRYMHDQSWGFEWGRKGDQVQFIRSNTMDILPDTYTITDIKPYDKETTDGAREFIITLDKEIPQRVKAEEGYGVENLSWAPEVLFARNTIRNNRARGALFSTPQPVIVEDNFFDHTSGTAILLCGDCNGWYETGACRDVTIRRNRFVNALTSQYQFTSAIISIYPEIPNLRGQEGFFHGGNGKGIVIEDNEFDTFDKPILYA
;
A
#
# COMPACT_ATOMS: atom_id res chain seq x y z
N MET A 1 50.08 31.28 20.90
CA MET A 1 48.87 31.15 20.13
C MET A 1 48.91 29.84 19.34
N LYS A 2 48.27 28.81 19.89
CA LYS A 2 48.19 27.48 19.27
C LYS A 2 46.78 27.29 18.73
N HIS A 3 46.64 27.18 17.42
CA HIS A 3 45.36 26.87 16.77
C HIS A 3 45.05 25.38 16.95
N LEU A 4 43.95 25.10 17.64
CA LEU A 4 43.39 23.75 17.78
C LEU A 4 42.40 23.56 16.63
N ILE A 5 42.75 22.73 15.66
CA ILE A 5 41.88 22.30 14.58
C ILE A 5 41.12 21.09 15.08
N ILE A 6 39.83 21.25 15.34
CA ILE A 6 38.92 20.13 15.65
C ILE A 6 38.42 19.60 14.31
N ALA A 7 38.89 18.42 13.93
CA ALA A 7 38.33 17.68 12.82
C ALA A 7 37.07 16.98 13.26
N ILE A 8 35.91 17.42 12.75
CA ILE A 8 34.65 16.72 12.91
C ILE A 8 34.62 15.55 11.90
N ILE A 9 34.81 14.35 12.42
CA ILE A 9 34.61 13.12 11.62
C ILE A 9 33.12 12.85 11.61
N THR A 10 32.47 13.17 10.50
CA THR A 10 31.09 12.78 10.24
C THR A 10 31.09 11.29 9.90
N ILE A 11 30.69 10.46 10.86
CA ILE A 11 30.48 9.03 10.61
C ILE A 11 29.16 8.89 9.84
N LEU A 12 29.25 8.74 8.52
CA LEU A 12 28.16 8.25 7.69
C LEU A 12 27.92 6.78 8.05
N THR A 13 27.01 6.50 8.94
CA THR A 13 26.45 5.16 9.12
C THR A 13 25.46 4.90 8.00
N SER A 14 25.96 4.42 6.86
CA SER A 14 25.11 3.73 5.90
C SER A 14 24.63 2.45 6.62
N SER A 15 23.34 2.39 6.94
CA SER A 15 22.70 1.14 7.35
C SER A 15 22.67 0.20 6.13
N MET A 16 23.81 -0.43 5.86
CA MET A 16 23.83 -1.64 5.05
C MET A 16 23.09 -2.71 5.85
N CYS A 17 22.17 -3.44 5.20
CA CYS A 17 21.70 -4.74 5.70
C CYS A 17 22.95 -5.57 6.04
N VAL A 18 23.39 -5.57 7.28
CA VAL A 18 24.58 -6.29 7.72
C VAL A 18 24.18 -7.76 7.80
N MET A 19 24.27 -8.45 6.70
CA MET A 19 24.37 -9.90 6.67
C MET A 19 25.78 -10.25 7.10
N ALA A 20 25.99 -10.41 8.40
CA ALA A 20 27.28 -10.80 8.95
C ALA A 20 27.56 -12.27 8.68
N GLN A 21 28.72 -12.57 8.22
CA GLN A 21 29.45 -13.81 7.94
C GLN A 21 29.37 -14.31 6.49
N THR A 22 30.54 -14.64 5.94
CA THR A 22 30.74 -15.34 4.68
C THR A 22 29.99 -16.69 4.66
N ARG A 23 28.68 -16.63 4.40
CA ARG A 23 27.87 -17.81 4.14
C ARG A 23 28.17 -18.24 2.71
N SER A 24 28.38 -19.52 2.48
CA SER A 24 28.46 -20.05 1.12
C SER A 24 27.19 -19.71 0.36
N GLU A 25 27.33 -19.22 -0.86
CA GLU A 25 26.21 -18.86 -1.73
C GLU A 25 25.98 -19.95 -2.75
N GLN A 26 24.74 -20.29 -3.00
CA GLN A 26 24.29 -21.14 -4.10
C GLN A 26 23.52 -20.27 -5.10
N ILE A 27 24.05 -20.15 -6.31
CA ILE A 27 23.48 -19.32 -7.35
C ILE A 27 22.73 -20.21 -8.34
N TYR A 28 21.48 -19.85 -8.63
CA TYR A 28 20.63 -20.44 -9.64
C TYR A 28 20.49 -19.42 -10.77
N GLU A 29 21.32 -19.55 -11.81
CA GLU A 29 21.18 -18.73 -13.02
C GLU A 29 19.89 -19.14 -13.75
N ALA A 30 18.90 -18.27 -13.80
CA ALA A 30 17.60 -18.56 -14.39
C ALA A 30 17.72 -19.01 -15.86
N SER A 31 18.71 -18.51 -16.58
CA SER A 31 19.01 -18.91 -17.96
C SER A 31 19.32 -20.40 -18.13
N ASP A 32 19.89 -21.05 -17.10
CA ASP A 32 20.22 -22.49 -17.12
C ASP A 32 18.95 -23.34 -17.05
N TYR A 33 17.83 -22.73 -16.65
CA TYR A 33 16.50 -23.33 -16.58
C TYR A 33 15.58 -22.89 -17.73
N GLY A 34 16.15 -22.26 -18.77
CA GLY A 34 15.41 -21.80 -19.95
C GLY A 34 14.66 -20.48 -19.75
N ILE A 35 14.86 -19.79 -18.62
CA ILE A 35 14.29 -18.48 -18.32
C ILE A 35 15.25 -17.42 -18.89
N VAL A 36 14.95 -16.94 -20.10
CA VAL A 36 15.80 -15.99 -20.82
C VAL A 36 14.98 -14.76 -21.23
N PRO A 37 15.57 -13.54 -21.15
CA PRO A 37 14.85 -12.31 -21.47
C PRO A 37 14.55 -12.16 -22.96
N ASP A 38 13.69 -11.24 -23.32
CA ASP A 38 13.40 -10.71 -24.66
C ASP A 38 12.96 -11.79 -25.68
N LYS A 39 12.22 -12.80 -25.21
CA LYS A 39 11.70 -13.88 -26.06
C LYS A 39 10.21 -13.76 -26.37
N GLY A 40 9.48 -12.87 -25.69
CA GLY A 40 8.03 -12.77 -25.78
C GLY A 40 7.32 -14.09 -25.43
N LYS A 41 7.92 -14.89 -24.55
CA LYS A 41 7.39 -16.19 -24.10
C LYS A 41 6.96 -16.11 -22.65
N ASN A 42 5.89 -16.83 -22.34
CA ASN A 42 5.41 -16.96 -20.98
C ASN A 42 6.46 -17.59 -20.05
N THR A 43 6.92 -16.83 -19.07
CA THR A 43 7.93 -17.21 -18.08
C THR A 43 7.33 -17.98 -16.89
N SER A 44 6.03 -17.82 -16.62
CA SER A 44 5.38 -18.35 -15.40
C SER A 44 5.65 -19.84 -15.13
N PRO A 45 5.48 -20.77 -16.09
CA PRO A 45 5.68 -22.19 -15.82
C PRO A 45 7.12 -22.57 -15.50
N LEU A 46 8.09 -21.89 -16.11
CA LEU A 46 9.51 -22.17 -15.88
C LEU A 46 9.96 -21.59 -14.54
N MET A 47 9.46 -20.41 -14.20
CA MET A 47 9.76 -19.75 -12.92
C MET A 47 9.19 -20.58 -11.76
N ASP A 48 7.96 -21.07 -11.83
CA ASP A 48 7.35 -21.93 -10.82
C ASP A 48 8.19 -23.21 -10.60
N LYS A 49 8.70 -23.82 -11.68
CA LYS A 49 9.59 -25.00 -11.59
C LYS A 49 10.92 -24.65 -10.91
N LEU A 50 11.52 -23.53 -11.24
CA LEU A 50 12.78 -23.09 -10.65
C LEU A 50 12.60 -22.82 -9.15
N ILE A 51 11.54 -22.11 -8.76
CA ILE A 51 11.23 -21.81 -7.36
C ILE A 51 11.07 -23.10 -6.55
N LYS A 52 10.28 -24.08 -7.04
CA LYS A 52 10.10 -25.39 -6.41
C LYS A 52 11.43 -26.16 -6.26
N LYS A 53 12.31 -26.05 -7.25
CA LYS A 53 13.66 -26.63 -7.16
C LYS A 53 14.48 -25.96 -6.05
N VAL A 54 14.54 -24.62 -6.03
CA VAL A 54 15.26 -23.86 -5.00
C VAL A 54 14.72 -24.21 -3.62
N GLN A 55 13.39 -24.22 -3.44
CA GLN A 55 12.73 -24.59 -2.19
C GLN A 55 13.15 -25.99 -1.70
N LYS A 56 13.22 -26.97 -2.60
CA LYS A 56 13.63 -28.35 -2.28
C LYS A 56 15.13 -28.46 -1.93
N GLU A 57 15.98 -27.64 -2.55
CA GLU A 57 17.43 -27.71 -2.43
C GLU A 57 18.01 -26.79 -1.35
N GLN A 58 17.17 -25.97 -0.68
CA GLN A 58 17.61 -25.11 0.40
C GLN A 58 18.36 -25.87 1.49
N LYS A 59 19.45 -25.28 1.96
CA LYS A 59 20.26 -25.82 3.06
C LYS A 59 20.43 -24.76 4.13
N ALA A 60 20.29 -25.14 5.38
CA ALA A 60 20.50 -24.24 6.52
C ALA A 60 21.88 -23.56 6.43
N GLY A 61 21.91 -22.25 6.59
CA GLY A 61 23.15 -21.46 6.56
C GLY A 61 23.72 -21.16 5.18
N ILE A 62 23.12 -21.65 4.08
CA ILE A 62 23.50 -21.31 2.71
C ILE A 62 22.52 -20.30 2.14
N LYS A 63 23.02 -19.22 1.55
CA LYS A 63 22.22 -18.23 0.84
C LYS A 63 21.95 -18.70 -0.57
N SER A 64 20.69 -18.81 -0.96
CA SER A 64 20.29 -19.15 -2.33
C SER A 64 19.96 -17.87 -3.10
N ILE A 65 20.52 -17.72 -4.30
CA ILE A 65 20.29 -16.55 -5.17
C ILE A 65 19.69 -17.03 -6.47
N ILE A 66 18.43 -16.65 -6.74
CA ILE A 66 17.82 -16.79 -8.06
C ILE A 66 18.20 -15.56 -8.86
N ARG A 67 19.02 -15.74 -9.90
CA ARG A 67 19.57 -14.63 -10.67
C ARG A 67 18.98 -14.57 -12.07
N LEU A 68 18.38 -13.44 -12.41
CA LEU A 68 17.93 -13.13 -13.77
C LEU A 68 19.03 -12.41 -14.55
N LYS A 69 18.89 -12.32 -15.85
CA LYS A 69 19.68 -11.42 -16.71
C LYS A 69 18.87 -10.15 -16.98
N PRO A 70 19.54 -9.02 -17.29
CA PRO A 70 18.84 -7.82 -17.76
C PRO A 70 17.98 -8.11 -18.99
N GLY A 71 16.81 -7.45 -19.10
CA GLY A 71 15.88 -7.58 -20.21
C GLY A 71 14.46 -7.86 -19.75
N ARG A 72 13.53 -8.01 -20.70
CA ARG A 72 12.11 -8.18 -20.43
C ARG A 72 11.73 -9.66 -20.27
N TYR A 73 10.91 -9.93 -19.26
CA TYR A 73 10.30 -11.24 -18.98
C TYR A 73 8.79 -11.09 -18.91
N ASP A 74 8.08 -11.85 -19.73
CA ASP A 74 6.62 -11.83 -19.79
C ASP A 74 6.03 -12.95 -18.92
N PHE A 75 5.07 -12.61 -18.08
CA PHE A 75 4.37 -13.53 -17.18
C PHE A 75 2.88 -13.52 -17.52
N HIS A 76 2.28 -14.71 -17.69
CA HIS A 76 0.86 -14.87 -17.98
C HIS A 76 0.21 -15.77 -16.93
N GLU A 77 -1.10 -15.64 -16.77
CA GLU A 77 -1.90 -16.47 -15.85
C GLU A 77 -1.74 -17.97 -16.13
N THR A 78 -1.63 -18.34 -17.42
CA THR A 78 -1.45 -19.73 -17.82
C THR A 78 -0.14 -20.30 -17.29
N GLY A 79 -0.25 -21.33 -16.43
CA GLY A 79 0.90 -21.98 -15.82
C GLY A 79 1.57 -21.21 -14.67
N ALA A 80 0.98 -20.10 -14.24
CA ALA A 80 1.33 -19.44 -12.99
C ALA A 80 0.85 -20.26 -11.78
N ALA A 81 1.49 -20.09 -10.64
CA ALA A 81 1.07 -20.70 -9.40
C ALA A 81 -0.31 -20.17 -8.98
N GLN A 82 -1.23 -21.05 -8.60
CA GLN A 82 -2.52 -20.64 -8.06
C GLN A 82 -2.50 -20.72 -6.54
N ARG A 83 -2.94 -19.64 -5.88
CA ARG A 83 -2.93 -19.53 -4.41
C ARG A 83 -4.21 -18.90 -3.89
N THR A 84 -4.65 -19.39 -2.75
CA THR A 84 -5.70 -18.74 -1.97
C THR A 84 -5.04 -17.84 -0.93
N TYR A 85 -5.13 -16.52 -1.16
CA TYR A 85 -4.64 -15.51 -0.22
C TYR A 85 -5.77 -14.55 0.16
N TYR A 86 -5.93 -14.35 1.45
CA TYR A 86 -6.75 -13.29 2.00
C TYR A 86 -5.84 -12.11 2.33
N ILE A 87 -6.00 -11.02 1.59
CA ILE A 87 -5.08 -9.89 1.58
C ILE A 87 -5.76 -8.68 2.20
N SER A 88 -5.16 -8.09 3.23
CA SER A 88 -5.68 -6.87 3.86
C SER A 88 -5.86 -5.76 2.83
N ASN A 89 -6.94 -5.00 2.96
CA ASN A 89 -7.27 -3.83 2.13
C ASN A 89 -7.35 -4.12 0.61
N HIS A 90 -7.62 -5.39 0.25
CA HIS A 90 -7.81 -5.85 -1.13
C HIS A 90 -9.10 -6.67 -1.28
N ASP A 91 -9.52 -6.88 -2.52
CA ASP A 91 -10.63 -7.76 -2.84
C ASP A 91 -10.26 -9.21 -2.54
N GLN A 92 -11.18 -9.94 -1.89
CA GLN A 92 -10.92 -11.32 -1.45
C GLN A 92 -11.23 -12.35 -2.54
N THR A 93 -11.15 -11.95 -3.82
CA THR A 93 -11.32 -12.86 -4.96
C THR A 93 -10.18 -13.87 -5.02
N ASN A 94 -10.50 -15.14 -5.06
CA ASN A 94 -9.53 -16.26 -5.09
C ASN A 94 -9.94 -17.30 -6.15
N PRO A 95 -9.01 -18.12 -6.71
CA PRO A 95 -7.58 -18.07 -6.44
C PRO A 95 -6.87 -16.89 -7.09
N LYS A 96 -5.71 -16.50 -6.56
CA LYS A 96 -4.78 -15.56 -7.20
C LYS A 96 -3.84 -16.32 -8.12
N HIS A 97 -3.57 -15.79 -9.32
CA HIS A 97 -2.50 -16.27 -10.21
C HIS A 97 -1.21 -15.54 -9.86
N VAL A 98 -0.23 -16.28 -9.31
CA VAL A 98 1.01 -15.70 -8.79
C VAL A 98 2.17 -15.98 -9.75
N GLY A 99 2.83 -14.90 -10.20
CA GLY A 99 3.96 -15.03 -11.13
C GLY A 99 5.20 -15.64 -10.47
N ILE A 100 5.57 -15.16 -9.29
CA ILE A 100 6.73 -15.60 -8.51
C ILE A 100 6.28 -15.82 -7.07
N ALA A 101 6.09 -17.06 -6.65
CA ALA A 101 5.62 -17.46 -5.31
C ALA A 101 6.76 -17.96 -4.44
N LEU A 102 7.36 -17.08 -3.63
CA LEU A 102 8.41 -17.43 -2.66
C LEU A 102 7.74 -17.76 -1.33
N GLU A 103 7.50 -19.05 -1.08
CA GLU A 103 6.76 -19.51 0.09
C GLU A 103 7.61 -20.45 0.94
N GLU A 104 7.56 -20.31 2.26
CA GLU A 104 8.26 -21.15 3.23
C GLU A 104 9.78 -21.28 2.92
N MET A 105 10.38 -20.17 2.53
CA MET A 105 11.79 -20.09 2.16
C MET A 105 12.64 -19.41 3.24
N SER A 106 13.92 -19.76 3.29
CA SER A 106 14.89 -19.13 4.17
C SER A 106 16.17 -18.78 3.42
N ASN A 107 16.67 -17.55 3.62
CA ASN A 107 17.90 -17.06 2.98
C ASN A 107 17.84 -17.12 1.43
N VAL A 108 16.73 -16.70 0.83
CA VAL A 108 16.57 -16.65 -0.63
C VAL A 108 16.52 -15.22 -1.11
N ILE A 109 17.32 -14.89 -2.13
CA ILE A 109 17.30 -13.60 -2.81
C ILE A 109 16.89 -13.81 -4.26
N LEU A 110 15.88 -13.07 -4.69
CA LEU A 110 15.57 -12.88 -6.11
C LEU A 110 16.32 -11.65 -6.62
N ASP A 111 17.37 -11.86 -7.40
CA ASP A 111 18.18 -10.79 -7.98
C ASP A 111 17.89 -10.62 -9.47
N GLY A 112 17.20 -9.54 -9.79
CA GLY A 112 16.78 -9.24 -11.16
C GLY A 112 17.91 -8.74 -12.06
N GLN A 113 19.02 -8.22 -11.53
CA GLN A 113 20.12 -7.63 -12.32
C GLN A 113 19.66 -6.56 -13.33
N GLY A 114 18.54 -5.88 -13.07
CA GLY A 114 17.90 -4.93 -14.01
C GLY A 114 16.81 -5.55 -14.90
N ALA A 115 16.33 -6.73 -14.57
CA ALA A 115 15.21 -7.38 -15.25
C ALA A 115 13.92 -6.54 -15.18
N GLN A 116 13.15 -6.57 -16.25
CA GLN A 116 11.82 -5.99 -16.35
C GLN A 116 10.79 -7.12 -16.38
N LEU A 117 10.00 -7.24 -15.32
CA LEU A 117 8.95 -8.24 -15.21
C LEU A 117 7.64 -7.61 -15.68
N VAL A 118 7.09 -8.10 -16.78
CA VAL A 118 5.85 -7.60 -17.38
C VAL A 118 4.76 -8.66 -17.26
N PHE A 119 3.65 -8.27 -16.63
CA PHE A 119 2.54 -9.16 -16.33
C PHE A 119 1.38 -8.93 -17.29
N HIS A 120 0.68 -10.02 -17.63
CA HIS A 120 -0.44 -10.06 -18.55
C HIS A 120 -1.68 -10.63 -17.84
N GLY A 121 -2.82 -9.99 -18.04
CA GLY A 121 -4.05 -10.37 -17.35
C GLY A 121 -4.11 -9.88 -15.90
N ARG A 122 -4.85 -10.60 -15.04
CA ARG A 122 -5.03 -10.28 -13.62
C ARG A 122 -4.14 -11.15 -12.74
N MET A 123 -2.94 -10.69 -12.49
CA MET A 123 -1.93 -11.45 -11.74
C MET A 123 -1.50 -10.74 -10.46
N LEU A 124 -1.05 -11.53 -9.48
CA LEU A 124 -0.22 -11.10 -8.37
C LEU A 124 1.25 -11.34 -8.77
N PRO A 125 2.02 -10.29 -9.05
CA PRO A 125 3.38 -10.46 -9.56
C PRO A 125 4.31 -11.28 -8.66
N ILE A 126 4.47 -10.88 -7.40
CA ILE A 126 5.38 -11.57 -6.47
C ILE A 126 4.71 -11.75 -5.11
N SER A 127 4.81 -12.94 -4.54
CA SER A 127 4.46 -13.18 -3.13
C SER A 127 5.65 -13.73 -2.34
N LEU A 128 5.79 -13.26 -1.09
CA LEU A 128 6.62 -13.88 -0.06
C LEU A 128 5.68 -14.28 1.08
N VAL A 129 5.66 -15.55 1.44
CA VAL A 129 4.72 -16.03 2.47
C VAL A 129 5.43 -17.02 3.38
N ARG A 130 5.41 -16.76 4.68
CA ARG A 130 6.07 -17.58 5.72
C ARG A 130 7.55 -17.80 5.44
N SER A 131 8.21 -16.77 4.94
CA SER A 131 9.62 -16.82 4.57
C SER A 131 10.47 -16.02 5.57
N GLN A 132 11.75 -16.35 5.66
CA GLN A 132 12.67 -15.71 6.61
C GLN A 132 14.00 -15.35 5.92
N ASP A 133 14.57 -14.20 6.26
CA ASP A 133 15.85 -13.71 5.71
C ASP A 133 15.84 -13.70 4.16
N CYS A 134 14.69 -13.36 3.56
CA CYS A 134 14.51 -13.34 2.11
C CYS A 134 14.54 -11.92 1.56
N GLY A 135 14.74 -11.80 0.25
CA GLY A 135 14.76 -10.48 -0.37
C GLY A 135 14.53 -10.49 -1.88
N ILE A 136 14.23 -9.30 -2.39
CA ILE A 136 14.05 -9.01 -3.81
C ILE A 136 14.90 -7.79 -4.14
N GLN A 137 15.67 -7.85 -5.22
CA GLN A 137 16.51 -6.73 -5.60
C GLN A 137 16.67 -6.54 -7.11
N ASN A 138 16.96 -5.28 -7.51
CA ASN A 138 17.41 -4.92 -8.86
C ASN A 138 16.43 -5.34 -9.98
N LEU A 139 15.14 -5.08 -9.84
CA LEU A 139 14.17 -5.38 -10.90
C LEU A 139 13.05 -4.33 -10.96
N SER A 140 12.28 -4.38 -12.04
CA SER A 140 11.04 -3.63 -12.16
C SER A 140 9.85 -4.51 -12.46
N ILE A 141 8.66 -4.07 -12.05
CA ILE A 141 7.37 -4.71 -12.23
C ILE A 141 6.47 -3.77 -13.00
N ASP A 142 5.83 -4.26 -14.05
CA ASP A 142 4.82 -3.53 -14.81
C ASP A 142 3.79 -4.50 -15.40
N PHE A 143 2.73 -3.96 -15.96
CA PHE A 143 1.71 -4.71 -16.70
C PHE A 143 1.66 -4.22 -18.15
N GLU A 144 1.45 -5.15 -19.09
CA GLU A 144 1.30 -4.80 -20.49
C GLU A 144 0.08 -3.91 -20.72
N HIS A 145 -1.06 -4.28 -20.14
CA HIS A 145 -2.30 -3.53 -20.20
C HIS A 145 -2.79 -3.17 -18.79
N PRO A 146 -2.53 -1.93 -18.32
CA PRO A 146 -3.05 -1.46 -17.05
C PRO A 146 -4.59 -1.43 -17.02
N HIS A 147 -5.19 -1.84 -15.89
CA HIS A 147 -6.64 -1.76 -15.67
C HIS A 147 -7.13 -0.34 -15.38
N ILE A 148 -6.25 0.62 -15.33
CA ILE A 148 -6.53 2.06 -15.30
C ILE A 148 -6.44 2.56 -16.74
N ALA A 149 -7.46 3.29 -17.20
CA ALA A 149 -7.40 3.99 -18.49
C ALA A 149 -7.04 5.45 -18.29
N GLN A 150 -6.50 6.06 -19.33
CA GLN A 150 -6.16 7.47 -19.36
C GLN A 150 -6.74 8.11 -20.61
N VAL A 151 -7.42 9.24 -20.45
CA VAL A 151 -8.01 9.97 -21.56
C VAL A 151 -7.62 11.45 -21.50
N LYS A 152 -7.50 12.06 -22.68
CA LYS A 152 -7.24 13.49 -22.83
C LYS A 152 -8.53 14.19 -23.23
N VAL A 153 -8.91 15.24 -22.54
CA VAL A 153 -10.00 16.13 -22.94
C VAL A 153 -9.57 16.92 -24.18
N VAL A 154 -10.30 16.77 -25.27
CA VAL A 154 -10.07 17.49 -26.53
C VAL A 154 -10.95 18.73 -26.61
N GLU A 155 -12.20 18.60 -26.18
CA GLU A 155 -13.19 19.69 -26.14
C GLU A 155 -14.09 19.51 -24.91
N ASN A 156 -14.38 20.60 -24.22
CA ASN A 156 -15.44 20.65 -23.21
C ASN A 156 -16.52 21.64 -23.70
N ASN A 157 -17.64 21.11 -24.17
CA ASN A 157 -18.72 21.89 -24.73
C ASN A 157 -19.94 21.83 -23.80
N PRO A 158 -20.47 22.98 -23.32
CA PRO A 158 -21.60 22.99 -22.39
C PRO A 158 -22.86 22.29 -22.92
N GLU A 159 -23.11 22.33 -24.23
CA GLU A 159 -24.27 21.69 -24.85
C GLU A 159 -24.01 20.24 -25.22
N LYS A 160 -22.86 19.95 -25.87
CA LYS A 160 -22.52 18.64 -26.44
C LYS A 160 -21.78 17.72 -25.47
N GLY A 161 -21.36 18.19 -24.30
CA GLY A 161 -20.54 17.43 -23.35
C GLY A 161 -19.06 17.40 -23.72
N ILE A 162 -18.34 16.46 -23.15
CA ILE A 162 -16.88 16.32 -23.31
C ILE A 162 -16.57 15.43 -24.52
N LEU A 163 -15.68 15.93 -25.39
CA LEU A 163 -14.98 15.12 -26.38
C LEU A 163 -13.63 14.72 -25.81
N PHE A 164 -13.35 13.44 -25.74
CA PHE A 164 -12.08 12.93 -25.23
C PHE A 164 -11.40 11.96 -26.17
N GLN A 165 -10.10 11.80 -26.00
CA GLN A 165 -9.26 10.87 -26.72
C GLN A 165 -8.57 9.92 -25.71
N PRO A 166 -8.77 8.59 -25.80
CA PRO A 166 -7.99 7.62 -25.04
C PRO A 166 -6.49 7.73 -25.36
N ALA A 167 -5.63 7.47 -24.37
CA ALA A 167 -4.20 7.39 -24.61
C ALA A 167 -3.86 6.27 -25.60
N PRO A 168 -2.80 6.41 -26.42
CA PRO A 168 -2.50 5.46 -27.50
C PRO A 168 -2.28 4.00 -27.04
N TRP A 169 -1.96 3.81 -25.77
CA TRP A 169 -1.74 2.49 -25.16
C TRP A 169 -3.00 1.90 -24.48
N VAL A 170 -4.13 2.61 -24.53
CA VAL A 170 -5.41 2.14 -23.98
C VAL A 170 -6.17 1.39 -25.06
N ASP A 171 -6.32 0.08 -24.88
CA ASP A 171 -7.20 -0.73 -25.69
C ASP A 171 -8.64 -0.59 -25.23
N TYR A 172 -9.53 -0.16 -26.13
CA TYR A 172 -10.92 0.09 -25.76
C TYR A 172 -11.89 -0.35 -26.86
N LYS A 173 -13.14 -0.46 -26.45
CA LYS A 173 -14.27 -0.58 -27.36
C LYS A 173 -15.45 0.26 -26.89
N VAL A 174 -16.30 0.67 -27.83
CA VAL A 174 -17.59 1.30 -27.52
C VAL A 174 -18.69 0.29 -27.86
N VAL A 175 -19.41 -0.18 -26.85
CA VAL A 175 -20.47 -1.19 -27.01
C VAL A 175 -21.75 -0.64 -26.39
N LYS A 176 -22.80 -0.51 -27.19
CA LYS A 176 -24.12 0.03 -26.75
C LYS A 176 -24.01 1.38 -26.03
N GLY A 177 -23.08 2.22 -26.48
CA GLY A 177 -22.84 3.53 -25.88
C GLY A 177 -21.97 3.52 -24.63
N GLU A 178 -21.42 2.40 -24.21
CA GLU A 178 -20.50 2.33 -23.08
C GLU A 178 -19.05 2.31 -23.54
N PHE A 179 -18.21 3.14 -22.94
CA PHE A 179 -16.76 3.07 -23.10
C PHE A 179 -16.20 1.95 -22.19
N ILE A 180 -15.55 0.98 -22.78
CA ILE A 180 -15.01 -0.19 -22.10
C ILE A 180 -13.51 -0.26 -22.39
N ASN A 181 -12.67 -0.19 -21.35
CA ASN A 181 -11.25 -0.50 -21.43
C ASN A 181 -11.05 -2.02 -21.44
N CYS A 182 -10.17 -2.52 -22.27
CA CYS A 182 -9.98 -3.94 -22.49
C CYS A 182 -8.51 -4.33 -22.30
N GLY A 183 -8.30 -5.56 -21.90
CA GLY A 183 -6.99 -6.19 -21.84
C GLY A 183 -7.11 -7.71 -21.94
N GLU A 184 -6.05 -8.41 -21.68
CA GLU A 184 -5.98 -9.86 -21.76
C GLU A 184 -6.86 -10.52 -20.69
N GLY A 185 -8.05 -11.00 -21.09
CA GLY A 185 -8.98 -11.70 -20.19
C GLY A 185 -9.82 -10.80 -19.28
N TRP A 186 -9.82 -9.48 -19.49
CA TRP A 186 -10.60 -8.56 -18.65
C TRP A 186 -11.18 -7.39 -19.44
N GLU A 187 -12.25 -6.82 -18.90
CA GLU A 187 -12.93 -5.62 -19.37
C GLU A 187 -13.32 -4.75 -18.19
N MET A 188 -13.10 -3.43 -18.30
CA MET A 188 -13.35 -2.48 -17.23
C MET A 188 -14.24 -1.34 -17.70
N LYS A 189 -15.20 -0.96 -16.85
CA LYS A 189 -16.03 0.23 -16.97
C LYS A 189 -15.72 1.18 -15.85
N TYR A 190 -15.77 2.47 -16.11
CA TYR A 190 -15.43 3.50 -15.15
C TYR A 190 -16.57 4.47 -14.91
N SER A 191 -16.68 4.97 -13.70
CA SER A 191 -17.62 6.03 -13.34
C SER A 191 -16.91 7.23 -12.70
N PHE A 192 -15.62 7.08 -12.41
CA PHE A 192 -14.82 8.09 -11.75
C PHE A 192 -13.44 8.22 -12.38
N GLY A 193 -12.85 9.40 -12.24
CA GLY A 193 -11.51 9.66 -12.67
C GLY A 193 -10.85 10.74 -11.83
N ILE A 194 -9.55 10.85 -11.99
CA ILE A 194 -8.73 11.85 -11.32
C ILE A 194 -8.23 12.81 -12.38
N PRO A 195 -8.55 14.11 -12.28
CA PRO A 195 -8.12 15.09 -13.25
C PRO A 195 -6.69 15.56 -12.96
N PHE A 196 -5.87 15.57 -14.01
CA PHE A 196 -4.52 16.13 -14.01
C PHE A 196 -4.42 17.28 -15.00
N ASP A 197 -3.58 18.23 -14.68
CA ASP A 197 -3.14 19.24 -15.63
C ASP A 197 -2.16 18.60 -16.62
N GLY A 198 -2.48 18.67 -17.92
CA GLY A 198 -1.70 17.96 -18.95
C GLY A 198 -0.32 18.54 -19.20
N ASP A 199 -0.07 19.80 -18.83
CA ASP A 199 1.20 20.48 -19.04
C ASP A 199 2.15 20.27 -17.86
N THR A 200 1.64 20.41 -16.63
CA THR A 200 2.46 20.28 -15.40
C THR A 200 2.53 18.86 -14.87
N ARG A 201 1.61 17.99 -15.28
CA ARG A 201 1.45 16.60 -14.82
C ARG A 201 1.03 16.48 -13.35
N HIS A 202 0.60 17.56 -12.71
CA HIS A 202 0.10 17.52 -11.34
C HIS A 202 -1.41 17.23 -11.31
N VAL A 203 -1.88 16.64 -10.22
CA VAL A 203 -3.32 16.58 -9.94
C VAL A 203 -3.88 18.02 -9.96
N MET A 204 -4.98 18.23 -10.67
CA MET A 204 -5.54 19.58 -10.83
C MET A 204 -5.90 20.19 -9.46
N TYR A 205 -5.46 21.44 -9.26
CA TYR A 205 -5.68 22.17 -8.02
C TYR A 205 -7.16 22.28 -7.67
N ASN A 206 -7.47 22.09 -6.39
CA ASN A 206 -8.82 22.20 -5.81
C ASN A 206 -9.86 21.27 -6.48
N THR A 207 -9.42 20.07 -6.88
CA THR A 207 -10.30 19.03 -7.41
C THR A 207 -10.36 17.84 -6.46
N GLY A 208 -11.30 16.95 -6.70
CA GLY A 208 -11.42 15.62 -6.09
C GLY A 208 -11.67 14.58 -7.17
N ASP A 209 -12.05 13.38 -6.79
CA ASP A 209 -12.53 12.38 -7.75
C ASP A 209 -13.69 12.97 -8.55
N THR A 210 -13.54 13.00 -9.88
CA THR A 210 -14.58 13.52 -10.74
C THR A 210 -15.44 12.38 -11.28
N ARG A 211 -16.75 12.61 -11.31
CA ARG A 211 -17.67 11.65 -11.90
C ARG A 211 -17.59 11.75 -13.42
N CYS A 212 -17.25 10.64 -14.07
CA CYS A 212 -17.16 10.52 -15.50
C CYS A 212 -18.41 9.82 -16.05
N ASN A 213 -19.34 10.57 -16.64
CA ASN A 213 -20.53 10.01 -17.29
C ASN A 213 -20.14 9.55 -18.69
N ILE A 214 -19.51 8.39 -18.81
CA ILE A 214 -19.05 7.76 -20.04
C ILE A 214 -19.90 6.57 -20.51
N ASN A 215 -21.12 6.50 -20.05
CA ASN A 215 -22.24 5.75 -20.61
C ASN A 215 -23.00 6.66 -21.60
N GLU A 216 -23.53 6.11 -22.69
CA GLU A 216 -24.14 6.83 -23.81
C GLU A 216 -23.15 7.64 -24.65
N VAL A 217 -21.90 7.13 -24.76
CA VAL A 217 -20.88 7.75 -25.60
C VAL A 217 -21.04 7.38 -27.09
N THR A 218 -20.52 8.24 -27.94
CA THR A 218 -20.45 8.01 -29.39
C THR A 218 -19.04 8.26 -29.88
N GLU A 219 -18.48 7.36 -30.63
CA GLU A 219 -17.22 7.57 -31.32
C GLU A 219 -17.47 8.38 -32.62
N GLU A 220 -17.15 9.68 -32.58
CA GLU A 220 -17.35 10.59 -33.72
C GLU A 220 -16.36 10.32 -34.85
N LYS A 221 -15.15 9.92 -34.50
CA LYS A 221 -14.07 9.48 -35.39
C LYS A 221 -13.21 8.47 -34.63
N PRO A 222 -12.45 7.60 -35.31
CA PRO A 222 -11.55 6.67 -34.63
C PRO A 222 -10.67 7.39 -33.59
N GLY A 223 -10.77 6.97 -32.34
CA GLY A 223 -10.05 7.56 -31.20
C GLY A 223 -10.64 8.86 -30.66
N LEU A 224 -11.76 9.37 -31.16
CA LEU A 224 -12.42 10.57 -30.66
C LEU A 224 -13.83 10.24 -30.18
N ILE A 225 -14.05 10.29 -28.88
CA ILE A 225 -15.25 9.82 -28.22
C ILE A 225 -15.98 10.99 -27.57
N ARG A 226 -17.26 11.17 -27.93
CA ARG A 226 -18.15 12.16 -27.33
C ARG A 226 -18.94 11.55 -26.18
N ALA A 227 -18.85 12.15 -25.00
CA ALA A 227 -19.66 11.84 -23.83
C ALA A 227 -20.65 13.01 -23.56
N PRO A 228 -21.88 12.95 -24.10
CA PRO A 228 -22.82 14.07 -24.07
C PRO A 228 -23.28 14.43 -22.65
N HIS A 229 -23.28 13.47 -21.76
CA HIS A 229 -23.71 13.62 -20.35
C HIS A 229 -22.57 13.89 -19.38
N TRP A 230 -21.32 13.88 -19.83
CA TRP A 230 -20.19 14.27 -18.99
C TRP A 230 -20.04 15.77 -18.99
N LYS A 231 -20.35 16.38 -17.87
CA LYS A 231 -20.29 17.84 -17.63
C LYS A 231 -19.41 18.08 -16.41
N ASP A 232 -18.33 18.80 -16.59
CA ASP A 232 -17.46 19.25 -15.51
C ASP A 232 -16.73 20.52 -15.96
N ASP A 233 -17.18 21.68 -15.49
CA ASP A 233 -16.68 23.00 -15.91
C ASP A 233 -15.21 23.25 -15.52
N ARG A 234 -14.65 22.41 -14.63
CA ARG A 234 -13.22 22.50 -14.25
C ARG A 234 -12.29 21.94 -15.33
N LEU A 235 -12.80 21.03 -16.17
CA LEU A 235 -12.02 20.39 -17.22
C LEU A 235 -11.90 21.28 -18.44
N LYS A 236 -10.69 21.41 -18.95
CA LYS A 236 -10.39 22.16 -20.19
C LYS A 236 -9.73 21.26 -21.23
N ALA A 237 -9.69 21.72 -22.48
CA ALA A 237 -8.88 21.04 -23.49
C ALA A 237 -7.43 20.91 -23.02
N GLY A 238 -6.86 19.71 -23.12
CA GLY A 238 -5.55 19.39 -22.58
C GLY A 238 -5.57 18.70 -21.20
N SER A 239 -6.65 18.79 -20.43
CA SER A 239 -6.78 18.05 -19.16
C SER A 239 -6.66 16.55 -19.41
N ILE A 240 -5.95 15.85 -18.54
CA ILE A 240 -5.81 14.40 -18.55
C ILE A 240 -6.68 13.83 -17.43
N ILE A 241 -7.49 12.82 -17.75
CA ILE A 241 -8.30 12.13 -16.76
C ILE A 241 -7.82 10.69 -16.65
N VAL A 242 -7.40 10.31 -15.46
CA VAL A 242 -7.06 8.94 -15.12
C VAL A 242 -8.32 8.25 -14.62
N LEU A 243 -8.90 7.38 -15.46
CA LEU A 243 -10.13 6.64 -15.17
C LEU A 243 -9.78 5.42 -14.32
N ARG A 244 -10.41 5.30 -13.16
CA ARG A 244 -10.14 4.23 -12.20
C ARG A 244 -11.40 3.52 -11.72
N SER A 245 -11.22 2.32 -11.22
CA SER A 245 -12.24 1.57 -10.47
C SER A 245 -11.93 1.59 -8.96
N TRP A 246 -12.74 0.89 -8.17
CA TRP A 246 -12.47 0.63 -6.75
C TRP A 246 -11.96 -0.80 -6.51
N GLU A 247 -11.81 -1.59 -7.57
CA GLU A 247 -11.29 -2.94 -7.46
C GLU A 247 -9.80 -2.92 -7.11
N ARG A 248 -9.41 -3.78 -6.18
CA ARG A 248 -8.02 -3.98 -5.72
C ARG A 248 -7.73 -5.48 -5.64
N PRO A 249 -7.68 -6.21 -6.77
CA PRO A 249 -7.60 -7.68 -6.75
C PRO A 249 -6.28 -8.20 -6.17
N ALA A 250 -5.15 -7.53 -6.40
CA ALA A 250 -3.85 -7.92 -5.87
C ALA A 250 -2.84 -6.78 -5.85
N PRO A 251 -1.91 -6.73 -4.86
CA PRO A 251 -0.74 -5.87 -4.92
C PRO A 251 0.32 -6.41 -5.89
N ALA A 252 1.32 -5.58 -6.25
CA ALA A 252 2.47 -6.06 -7.02
C ALA A 252 3.37 -7.00 -6.18
N ILE A 253 3.56 -6.67 -4.91
CA ILE A 253 4.31 -7.51 -3.97
C ILE A 253 3.41 -7.76 -2.75
N PHE A 254 3.12 -9.02 -2.48
CA PHE A 254 2.39 -9.47 -1.30
C PHE A 254 3.33 -10.16 -0.33
N MET A 255 3.33 -9.73 0.93
CA MET A 255 4.10 -10.34 2.00
C MET A 255 3.19 -10.74 3.14
N SER A 256 3.35 -11.96 3.66
CA SER A 256 2.54 -12.42 4.79
C SER A 256 3.32 -13.38 5.69
N HIS A 257 3.39 -13.08 6.99
CA HIS A 257 4.10 -13.88 7.99
C HIS A 257 5.60 -14.03 7.72
N ASP A 258 6.21 -13.07 7.03
CA ASP A 258 7.63 -13.05 6.76
C ASP A 258 8.39 -12.38 7.91
N THR A 259 9.65 -12.77 8.07
CA THR A 259 10.56 -12.19 9.05
C THR A 259 11.88 -11.78 8.38
N ASN A 260 12.34 -10.56 8.67
CA ASN A 260 13.60 -10.01 8.17
C ASN A 260 13.68 -9.98 6.64
N THR A 261 12.73 -9.29 6.01
CA THR A 261 12.67 -9.16 4.54
C THR A 261 13.29 -7.86 4.07
N CYS A 262 14.14 -7.97 3.04
CA CYS A 262 14.82 -6.83 2.43
C CYS A 262 14.42 -6.66 0.96
N ILE A 263 13.93 -5.47 0.58
CA ILE A 263 13.63 -5.12 -0.81
C ILE A 263 14.48 -3.94 -1.23
N GLU A 264 15.33 -4.13 -2.23
CA GLU A 264 16.35 -3.16 -2.59
C GLU A 264 16.35 -2.83 -4.08
N ARG A 265 16.23 -1.55 -4.43
CA ARG A 265 16.22 -1.07 -5.82
C ARG A 265 15.20 -1.82 -6.72
N VAL A 266 14.00 -2.00 -6.19
CA VAL A 266 12.85 -2.54 -6.93
C VAL A 266 11.94 -1.38 -7.33
N LYS A 267 11.45 -1.38 -8.58
CA LYS A 267 10.51 -0.39 -9.10
C LYS A 267 9.20 -1.05 -9.49
N VAL A 268 8.09 -0.50 -9.04
CA VAL A 268 6.74 -0.88 -9.47
C VAL A 268 6.19 0.26 -10.33
N HIS A 269 5.99 -0.01 -11.61
CA HIS A 269 5.46 0.97 -12.56
C HIS A 269 3.94 0.91 -12.66
N TYR A 270 3.36 -0.26 -12.37
CA TYR A 270 1.92 -0.43 -12.25
C TYR A 270 1.57 -1.64 -11.35
N ALA A 271 0.45 -1.55 -10.66
CA ALA A 271 -0.24 -2.67 -10.01
C ALA A 271 -1.74 -2.41 -9.94
N GLU A 272 -2.53 -3.47 -10.01
CA GLU A 272 -4.00 -3.41 -9.97
C GLU A 272 -4.56 -3.20 -8.54
N GLY A 273 -3.70 -3.24 -7.54
CA GLY A 273 -3.96 -2.87 -6.14
C GLY A 273 -2.88 -1.92 -5.65
N MET A 274 -2.16 -2.33 -4.62
CA MET A 274 -1.04 -1.60 -4.02
C MET A 274 0.30 -1.99 -4.65
N GLY A 275 1.33 -1.15 -4.52
CA GLY A 275 2.68 -1.51 -4.96
C GLY A 275 3.29 -2.62 -4.11
N LEU A 276 3.17 -2.49 -2.79
CA LEU A 276 3.54 -3.51 -1.81
C LEU A 276 2.52 -3.55 -0.70
N LEU A 277 2.07 -4.74 -0.33
CA LEU A 277 1.32 -4.98 0.91
C LEU A 277 2.02 -6.03 1.74
N ALA A 278 2.33 -5.69 2.99
CA ALA A 278 2.82 -6.61 4.00
C ALA A 278 1.80 -6.74 5.14
N GLN A 279 1.45 -7.96 5.49
CA GLN A 279 0.58 -8.23 6.63
C GLN A 279 1.22 -9.27 7.55
N LEU A 280 1.13 -9.05 8.86
CA LEU A 280 1.63 -9.98 9.89
C LEU A 280 3.12 -10.34 9.67
N CYS A 281 3.90 -9.39 9.19
CA CYS A 281 5.34 -9.53 8.98
C CYS A 281 6.14 -8.86 10.10
N GLU A 282 7.40 -9.27 10.25
CA GLU A 282 8.33 -8.74 11.25
C GLU A 282 9.63 -8.30 10.57
N ASP A 283 10.10 -7.09 10.87
CA ASP A 283 11.36 -6.52 10.36
C ASP A 283 11.43 -6.45 8.82
N ILE A 284 11.01 -5.33 8.27
CA ILE A 284 10.98 -5.08 6.83
C ILE A 284 11.86 -3.88 6.49
N THR A 285 12.75 -4.05 5.52
CA THR A 285 13.58 -2.96 5.02
C THR A 285 13.36 -2.74 3.52
N LEU A 286 12.96 -1.52 3.16
CA LEU A 286 12.86 -1.04 1.79
C LEU A 286 13.94 0.01 1.57
N THR A 287 14.87 -0.24 0.65
CA THR A 287 15.93 0.71 0.28
C THR A 287 15.91 1.00 -1.21
N GLY A 288 15.69 2.27 -1.58
CA GLY A 288 15.56 2.64 -2.98
C GLY A 288 14.38 1.96 -3.69
N PHE A 289 13.40 1.49 -2.91
CA PHE A 289 12.13 0.98 -3.44
C PHE A 289 11.35 2.12 -4.06
N GLY A 290 10.69 1.86 -5.19
CA GLY A 290 9.89 2.89 -5.83
C GLY A 290 8.58 2.35 -6.40
N VAL A 291 7.53 3.12 -6.21
CA VAL A 291 6.31 3.04 -7.00
C VAL A 291 6.31 4.31 -7.85
N CYS A 292 6.71 4.20 -9.11
CA CYS A 292 7.06 5.35 -9.90
C CYS A 292 6.87 5.12 -11.41
N LEU A 293 6.72 6.18 -12.16
CA LEU A 293 6.74 6.17 -13.61
C LEU A 293 8.09 5.67 -14.15
N LYS A 294 8.14 5.24 -15.41
CA LYS A 294 9.38 4.78 -16.07
C LYS A 294 10.41 5.90 -16.32
N GLY A 295 10.05 7.12 -16.03
CA GLY A 295 10.86 8.33 -16.22
C GLY A 295 10.01 9.49 -16.72
N VAL A 296 10.67 10.58 -17.10
CA VAL A 296 10.00 11.81 -17.54
C VAL A 296 9.20 11.65 -18.84
N ASP A 297 9.59 10.69 -19.66
CA ASP A 297 8.95 10.39 -20.94
C ASP A 297 7.82 9.34 -20.83
N ASP A 298 7.54 8.81 -19.64
CA ASP A 298 6.41 7.90 -19.45
C ASP A 298 5.11 8.64 -19.76
N PRO A 299 4.29 8.16 -20.72
CA PRO A 299 3.04 8.84 -21.09
C PRO A 299 1.96 8.73 -20.01
N ARG A 300 2.12 7.87 -19.02
CA ARG A 300 1.16 7.66 -17.93
C ARG A 300 1.27 8.76 -16.87
N PHE A 301 0.14 9.06 -16.24
CA PHE A 301 0.01 9.99 -15.13
C PHE A 301 -0.27 9.27 -13.79
N PHE A 302 -0.18 7.95 -13.80
CA PHE A 302 -0.50 7.09 -12.67
C PHE A 302 0.49 5.92 -12.57
N THR A 303 0.51 5.29 -11.40
CA THR A 303 1.22 4.05 -11.13
C THR A 303 0.25 3.00 -10.57
N THR A 304 0.05 2.90 -9.26
CA THR A 304 -0.81 1.89 -8.63
C THR A 304 -2.25 2.36 -8.49
N GLN A 305 -3.18 1.39 -8.49
CA GLN A 305 -4.61 1.64 -8.25
C GLN A 305 -4.89 2.13 -6.82
N ALA A 306 -4.06 1.77 -5.87
CA ALA A 306 -4.12 2.14 -4.46
C ALA A 306 -2.74 2.59 -3.96
N ASP A 307 -2.39 2.29 -2.70
CA ASP A 307 -1.18 2.78 -2.04
C ASP A 307 0.11 2.31 -2.71
N ALA A 308 1.18 3.06 -2.52
CA ALA A 308 2.50 2.57 -2.91
C ALA A 308 2.97 1.45 -1.97
N THR A 309 2.89 1.67 -0.65
CA THR A 309 3.26 0.68 0.36
C THR A 309 2.25 0.65 1.50
N HIS A 310 1.92 -0.54 1.97
CA HIS A 310 0.90 -0.73 2.99
C HIS A 310 1.31 -1.84 3.97
N PHE A 311 1.25 -1.56 5.27
CA PHE A 311 1.68 -2.46 6.33
C PHE A 311 0.54 -2.66 7.33
N SER A 312 -0.06 -3.85 7.33
CA SER A 312 -1.22 -4.19 8.15
C SER A 312 -0.85 -5.21 9.21
N GLY A 313 -0.91 -4.83 10.50
CA GLY A 313 -0.61 -5.72 11.61
C GLY A 313 0.80 -6.31 11.56
N CYS A 314 1.78 -5.52 11.16
CA CYS A 314 3.20 -5.88 11.22
C CYS A 314 3.78 -5.59 12.60
N LYS A 315 4.99 -6.08 12.90
CA LYS A 315 5.74 -5.79 14.12
C LYS A 315 7.24 -5.64 13.85
N GLY A 316 8.04 -5.47 14.91
CA GLY A 316 9.46 -5.17 14.78
C GLY A 316 9.67 -3.80 14.14
N LYS A 317 10.51 -3.68 13.13
CA LYS A 317 10.84 -2.40 12.51
C LYS A 317 10.52 -2.38 11.01
N ILE A 318 9.85 -1.33 10.57
CA ILE A 318 9.66 -1.01 9.15
C ILE A 318 10.58 0.16 8.81
N ILE A 319 11.48 -0.07 7.84
CA ILE A 319 12.36 0.96 7.30
C ILE A 319 12.01 1.17 5.84
N SER A 320 11.65 2.41 5.47
CA SER A 320 11.49 2.85 4.08
C SER A 320 12.39 4.04 3.84
N GLN A 321 13.41 3.87 3.03
CA GLN A 321 14.40 4.92 2.79
C GLN A 321 14.85 5.00 1.33
N ASP A 322 15.22 6.24 0.92
CA ASP A 322 15.76 6.54 -0.40
C ASP A 322 14.80 6.13 -1.55
N GLY A 323 13.49 6.12 -1.28
CA GLY A 323 12.44 5.70 -2.19
C GLY A 323 11.88 6.83 -3.05
N LEU A 324 11.18 6.44 -4.15
CA LEU A 324 10.39 7.34 -4.98
C LEU A 324 8.97 6.84 -5.09
N TYR A 325 8.02 7.61 -4.59
CA TYR A 325 6.59 7.32 -4.59
C TYR A 325 5.84 8.39 -5.37
N GLU A 326 5.39 8.08 -6.58
CA GLU A 326 4.71 9.05 -7.45
C GLU A 326 3.54 8.45 -8.22
N GLY A 327 2.50 9.24 -8.44
CA GLY A 327 1.39 8.91 -9.32
C GLY A 327 0.49 7.77 -8.85
N MET A 328 0.63 7.30 -7.59
CA MET A 328 -0.29 6.32 -7.05
C MET A 328 -1.66 6.95 -6.79
N MET A 329 -2.70 6.12 -6.92
CA MET A 329 -4.08 6.59 -6.78
C MET A 329 -4.57 6.54 -5.33
N ASP A 330 -3.66 6.38 -4.38
CA ASP A 330 -3.87 6.50 -2.93
C ASP A 330 -2.54 6.91 -2.25
N ASP A 331 -2.23 6.42 -1.05
CA ASP A 331 -1.16 6.88 -0.18
C ASP A 331 0.24 6.37 -0.60
N ALA A 332 1.30 7.07 -0.18
CA ALA A 332 2.66 6.57 -0.40
C ALA A 332 3.03 5.47 0.61
N ILE A 333 2.61 5.64 1.85
CA ILE A 333 2.77 4.64 2.91
C ILE A 333 1.58 4.71 3.86
N ASN A 334 1.05 3.55 4.24
CA ASN A 334 0.08 3.40 5.31
C ASN A 334 0.54 2.30 6.27
N VAL A 335 0.60 2.59 7.57
CA VAL A 335 1.02 1.66 8.62
C VAL A 335 -0.03 1.61 9.71
N HIS A 336 -0.65 0.46 9.91
CA HIS A 336 -1.70 0.27 10.91
C HIS A 336 -1.84 -1.21 11.31
N GLY A 337 -2.59 -1.47 12.38
CA GLY A 337 -3.20 -2.76 12.67
C GLY A 337 -4.67 -2.77 12.28
N THR A 338 -5.42 -3.79 12.67
CA THR A 338 -6.86 -3.88 12.37
C THR A 338 -7.66 -4.10 13.65
N TYR A 339 -8.68 -3.24 13.88
CA TYR A 339 -9.65 -3.49 14.94
C TYR A 339 -10.56 -4.64 14.59
N LEU A 340 -10.85 -5.50 15.58
CA LEU A 340 -12.08 -6.31 15.53
C LEU A 340 -13.15 -5.59 16.33
N ARG A 341 -14.35 -5.48 15.78
CA ARG A 341 -15.53 -5.01 16.50
C ARG A 341 -16.04 -6.12 17.42
N ILE A 342 -16.35 -5.79 18.66
CA ILE A 342 -16.93 -6.74 19.60
C ILE A 342 -18.39 -6.99 19.19
N MET A 343 -18.70 -8.21 18.79
CA MET A 343 -20.02 -8.66 18.35
C MET A 343 -20.81 -9.33 19.49
N LYS A 344 -20.11 -9.93 20.44
CA LYS A 344 -20.72 -10.61 21.57
C LYS A 344 -19.76 -10.73 22.74
N ARG A 345 -20.24 -10.50 23.95
CA ARG A 345 -19.61 -10.96 25.18
C ARG A 345 -20.13 -12.35 25.51
N VAL A 346 -19.24 -13.34 25.59
CA VAL A 346 -19.61 -14.72 25.88
C VAL A 346 -19.69 -14.95 27.37
N ASP A 347 -18.65 -14.51 28.09
CA ASP A 347 -18.55 -14.56 29.55
C ASP A 347 -17.64 -13.41 30.08
N ASN A 348 -17.15 -13.51 31.31
CA ASN A 348 -16.31 -12.47 31.89
C ASN A 348 -14.91 -12.35 31.26
N HIS A 349 -14.44 -13.36 30.57
CA HIS A 349 -13.10 -13.42 29.97
C HIS A 349 -13.12 -13.55 28.45
N THR A 350 -14.30 -13.79 27.84
CA THR A 350 -14.39 -14.23 26.44
C THR A 350 -15.32 -13.32 25.65
N VAL A 351 -14.83 -12.88 24.49
CA VAL A 351 -15.59 -12.11 23.49
C VAL A 351 -15.51 -12.72 22.11
N ILE A 352 -16.46 -12.36 21.24
CA ILE A 352 -16.41 -12.60 19.81
C ILE A 352 -16.12 -11.27 19.13
N GLY A 353 -15.02 -11.20 18.37
CA GLY A 353 -14.63 -10.06 17.57
C GLY A 353 -14.75 -10.36 16.08
N ARG A 354 -15.10 -9.34 15.27
CA ARG A 354 -15.33 -9.46 13.82
C ARG A 354 -14.54 -8.40 13.06
N TYR A 355 -13.92 -8.81 11.95
CA TYR A 355 -13.47 -7.92 10.88
C TYR A 355 -14.70 -7.25 10.23
N MET A 356 -14.68 -5.94 10.11
CA MET A 356 -15.86 -5.20 9.64
C MET A 356 -15.75 -4.71 8.20
N HIS A 357 -14.56 -4.35 7.74
CA HIS A 357 -14.39 -3.84 6.39
C HIS A 357 -14.37 -4.97 5.35
N ASP A 358 -15.07 -4.78 4.22
CA ASP A 358 -15.25 -5.83 3.21
C ASP A 358 -13.94 -6.20 2.47
N GLN A 359 -12.95 -5.32 2.45
CA GLN A 359 -11.64 -5.58 1.87
C GLN A 359 -10.57 -5.94 2.92
N SER A 360 -10.92 -6.14 4.21
CA SER A 360 -9.95 -6.43 5.27
C SER A 360 -10.45 -7.52 6.21
N TRP A 361 -10.33 -8.77 5.78
CA TRP A 361 -10.75 -9.95 6.53
C TRP A 361 -10.13 -11.23 5.96
N GLY A 362 -10.26 -12.35 6.70
CA GLY A 362 -9.89 -13.68 6.22
C GLY A 362 -8.45 -14.09 6.51
N PHE A 363 -7.69 -13.27 7.23
CA PHE A 363 -6.33 -13.56 7.68
C PHE A 363 -6.26 -13.62 9.22
N GLU A 364 -5.16 -14.10 9.75
CA GLU A 364 -4.92 -14.19 11.20
C GLU A 364 -5.00 -12.81 11.85
N TRP A 365 -5.65 -12.71 13.02
CA TRP A 365 -5.73 -11.45 13.74
C TRP A 365 -4.82 -11.40 14.97
N GLY A 366 -4.58 -12.51 15.60
CA GLY A 366 -3.79 -12.57 16.82
C GLY A 366 -3.50 -14.00 17.26
N ARG A 367 -2.61 -14.11 18.24
CA ARG A 367 -2.12 -15.38 18.77
C ARG A 367 -2.19 -15.41 20.29
N LYS A 368 -2.19 -16.59 20.86
CA LYS A 368 -2.00 -16.78 22.29
C LYS A 368 -0.71 -16.07 22.76
N GLY A 369 -0.82 -15.26 23.79
CA GLY A 369 0.27 -14.44 24.34
C GLY A 369 0.28 -13.00 23.84
N ASP A 370 -0.47 -12.66 22.79
CA ASP A 370 -0.56 -11.29 22.33
C ASP A 370 -1.25 -10.38 23.35
N GLN A 371 -0.80 -9.14 23.43
CA GLN A 371 -1.40 -8.09 24.24
C GLN A 371 -2.47 -7.35 23.45
N VAL A 372 -3.64 -7.15 24.04
CA VAL A 372 -4.76 -6.46 23.40
C VAL A 372 -5.33 -5.39 24.29
N GLN A 373 -6.02 -4.42 23.68
CA GLN A 373 -6.65 -3.30 24.39
C GLN A 373 -8.01 -2.98 23.75
N PHE A 374 -8.99 -2.62 24.57
CA PHE A 374 -10.30 -2.22 24.10
C PHE A 374 -10.41 -0.72 23.84
N ILE A 375 -11.22 -0.36 22.86
CA ILE A 375 -11.53 1.02 22.51
C ILE A 375 -13.04 1.18 22.34
N ARG A 376 -13.59 2.29 22.79
CA ARG A 376 -14.97 2.68 22.49
C ARG A 376 -15.02 3.36 21.11
N SER A 377 -15.59 2.71 20.11
CA SER A 377 -15.47 3.14 18.72
C SER A 377 -16.06 4.53 18.45
N ASN A 378 -17.17 4.87 19.12
CA ASN A 378 -17.90 6.13 18.89
C ASN A 378 -17.12 7.38 19.33
N THR A 379 -16.32 7.27 20.38
CA THR A 379 -15.54 8.38 20.96
C THR A 379 -14.03 8.20 20.81
N MET A 380 -13.60 7.06 20.32
CA MET A 380 -12.19 6.65 20.25
C MET A 380 -11.47 6.72 21.62
N ASP A 381 -12.22 6.52 22.72
CA ASP A 381 -11.65 6.41 24.06
C ASP A 381 -11.06 5.02 24.26
N ILE A 382 -9.76 4.96 24.51
CA ILE A 382 -9.03 3.73 24.79
C ILE A 382 -9.24 3.38 26.28
N LEU A 383 -9.61 2.13 26.55
CA LEU A 383 -9.71 1.64 27.92
C LEU A 383 -8.30 1.46 28.51
N PRO A 384 -8.09 1.79 29.80
CA PRO A 384 -6.73 1.84 30.37
C PRO A 384 -6.05 0.46 30.49
N ASP A 385 -6.83 -0.62 30.63
CA ASP A 385 -6.31 -1.96 30.87
C ASP A 385 -5.86 -2.64 29.58
N THR A 386 -4.74 -3.34 29.65
CA THR A 386 -4.29 -4.28 28.62
C THR A 386 -4.55 -5.71 29.09
N TYR A 387 -4.79 -6.60 28.14
CA TYR A 387 -5.12 -8.00 28.36
C TYR A 387 -4.19 -8.89 27.55
N THR A 388 -3.97 -10.13 28.05
CA THR A 388 -3.22 -11.15 27.30
C THR A 388 -4.19 -12.17 26.71
N ILE A 389 -4.06 -12.47 25.43
CA ILE A 389 -4.82 -13.55 24.79
C ILE A 389 -4.36 -14.89 25.35
N THR A 390 -5.25 -15.62 26.01
CA THR A 390 -5.00 -16.97 26.52
C THR A 390 -5.42 -18.05 25.52
N ASP A 391 -6.45 -17.77 24.71
CA ASP A 391 -6.90 -18.60 23.59
C ASP A 391 -7.57 -17.73 22.53
N ILE A 392 -7.39 -18.11 21.25
CA ILE A 392 -8.08 -17.48 20.13
C ILE A 392 -8.32 -18.52 19.02
N LYS A 393 -9.52 -18.51 18.47
CA LYS A 393 -9.91 -19.43 17.38
C LYS A 393 -10.88 -18.74 16.42
N PRO A 394 -10.87 -19.13 15.14
CA PRO A 394 -11.97 -18.76 14.23
C PRO A 394 -13.32 -19.20 14.84
N TYR A 395 -14.34 -18.37 14.66
CA TYR A 395 -15.68 -18.65 15.18
C TYR A 395 -16.68 -19.01 14.07
N ASP A 396 -16.57 -18.38 12.92
CA ASP A 396 -17.46 -18.57 11.77
C ASP A 396 -16.91 -19.55 10.73
N LYS A 397 -15.71 -20.07 10.92
CA LYS A 397 -15.01 -21.04 10.04
C LYS A 397 -14.24 -22.06 10.87
N GLU A 398 -13.85 -23.16 10.21
CA GLU A 398 -12.98 -24.18 10.82
C GLU A 398 -11.51 -23.75 10.88
N THR A 399 -11.09 -22.90 9.93
CA THR A 399 -9.72 -22.42 9.80
C THR A 399 -9.67 -20.89 9.81
N THR A 400 -8.52 -20.33 10.11
CA THR A 400 -8.27 -18.88 10.09
C THR A 400 -8.46 -18.30 8.70
N ASP A 401 -8.07 -19.04 7.65
CA ASP A 401 -8.19 -18.59 6.27
C ASP A 401 -9.66 -18.44 5.88
N GLY A 402 -10.04 -17.21 5.58
CA GLY A 402 -11.40 -16.83 5.24
C GLY A 402 -12.33 -16.58 6.44
N ALA A 403 -11.82 -16.62 7.67
CA ALA A 403 -12.61 -16.29 8.86
C ALA A 403 -12.83 -14.77 8.97
N ARG A 404 -14.02 -14.38 9.36
CA ARG A 404 -14.36 -13.00 9.72
C ARG A 404 -14.50 -12.82 11.22
N GLU A 405 -14.81 -13.87 11.97
CA GLU A 405 -15.06 -13.82 13.40
C GLU A 405 -14.09 -14.72 14.19
N PHE A 406 -13.68 -14.22 15.35
CA PHE A 406 -12.81 -14.92 16.26
C PHE A 406 -13.40 -14.92 17.66
N ILE A 407 -13.37 -16.08 18.33
CA ILE A 407 -13.61 -16.17 19.76
C ILE A 407 -12.30 -15.99 20.49
N ILE A 408 -12.22 -14.99 21.38
CA ILE A 408 -11.00 -14.52 22.03
C ILE A 408 -11.20 -14.63 23.54
N THR A 409 -10.35 -15.40 24.21
CA THR A 409 -10.33 -15.53 25.67
C THR A 409 -9.12 -14.81 26.24
N LEU A 410 -9.34 -14.03 27.28
CA LEU A 410 -8.38 -13.13 27.90
C LEU A 410 -8.01 -13.57 29.34
N ASP A 411 -6.87 -13.14 29.83
CA ASP A 411 -6.31 -13.46 31.15
C ASP A 411 -7.04 -12.81 32.32
N LYS A 412 -7.73 -11.67 32.06
CA LYS A 412 -8.40 -10.87 33.08
C LYS A 412 -9.89 -10.70 32.76
N GLU A 413 -10.68 -10.34 33.78
CA GLU A 413 -12.08 -10.00 33.58
C GLU A 413 -12.24 -8.75 32.71
N ILE A 414 -13.07 -8.87 31.69
CA ILE A 414 -13.42 -7.79 30.76
C ILE A 414 -14.46 -6.88 31.44
N PRO A 415 -14.32 -5.54 31.40
CA PRO A 415 -15.29 -4.63 31.99
C PRO A 415 -16.72 -4.89 31.46
N GLN A 416 -17.71 -4.80 32.35
CA GLN A 416 -19.12 -5.09 32.01
C GLN A 416 -19.68 -4.21 30.87
N ARG A 417 -19.11 -3.02 30.67
CA ARG A 417 -19.49 -2.11 29.58
C ARG A 417 -19.02 -2.59 28.20
N VAL A 418 -18.02 -3.49 28.10
CA VAL A 418 -17.54 -4.03 26.82
C VAL A 418 -18.52 -5.09 26.34
N LYS A 419 -19.43 -4.70 25.47
CA LYS A 419 -20.45 -5.54 24.84
C LYS A 419 -20.85 -4.96 23.47
N ALA A 420 -21.53 -5.74 22.66
CA ALA A 420 -21.86 -5.41 21.27
C ALA A 420 -22.62 -4.08 21.12
N GLU A 421 -23.62 -3.86 21.96
CA GLU A 421 -24.53 -2.70 21.88
C GLU A 421 -23.83 -1.37 22.15
N GLU A 422 -22.73 -1.40 22.88
CA GLU A 422 -21.99 -0.20 23.29
C GLU A 422 -20.91 0.21 22.25
N GLY A 423 -20.70 -0.58 21.19
CA GLY A 423 -19.79 -0.23 20.11
C GLY A 423 -18.32 -0.23 20.52
N TYR A 424 -17.79 -1.36 20.97
CA TYR A 424 -16.37 -1.52 21.30
C TYR A 424 -15.61 -2.23 20.19
N GLY A 425 -14.36 -1.79 20.01
CA GLY A 425 -13.34 -2.49 19.24
C GLY A 425 -12.27 -3.06 20.15
N VAL A 426 -11.47 -3.99 19.64
CA VAL A 426 -10.26 -4.50 20.25
C VAL A 426 -9.11 -4.42 19.27
N GLU A 427 -7.95 -3.89 19.72
CA GLU A 427 -6.71 -3.84 18.95
C GLU A 427 -5.66 -4.78 19.50
N ASN A 428 -4.78 -5.27 18.64
CA ASN A 428 -3.66 -6.10 19.01
C ASN A 428 -2.39 -5.26 19.08
N LEU A 429 -1.89 -5.02 20.30
CA LEU A 429 -0.72 -4.20 20.58
C LEU A 429 0.60 -4.91 20.27
N SER A 430 0.61 -6.24 20.19
CA SER A 430 1.81 -7.03 19.89
C SER A 430 2.21 -6.96 18.43
N TRP A 431 1.28 -6.58 17.55
CA TRP A 431 1.47 -6.42 16.11
C TRP A 431 1.39 -4.94 15.73
N ALA A 432 2.35 -4.18 16.27
CA ALA A 432 2.51 -2.75 16.06
C ALA A 432 4.01 -2.47 15.82
N PRO A 433 4.42 -1.95 14.65
CA PRO A 433 5.82 -1.77 14.31
C PRO A 433 6.37 -0.41 14.73
N GLU A 434 7.69 -0.34 14.96
CA GLU A 434 8.46 0.90 14.83
C GLU A 434 8.59 1.27 13.36
N VAL A 435 8.62 2.56 13.05
CA VAL A 435 8.75 3.04 11.65
C VAL A 435 9.87 4.06 11.52
N LEU A 436 10.73 3.84 10.53
CA LEU A 436 11.62 4.86 9.97
C LEU A 436 11.23 5.12 8.51
N PHE A 437 10.73 6.31 8.24
CA PHE A 437 10.42 6.80 6.89
C PHE A 437 11.33 7.98 6.57
N ALA A 438 12.39 7.74 5.78
CA ALA A 438 13.48 8.70 5.64
C ALA A 438 13.98 8.87 4.20
N ARG A 439 14.30 10.11 3.81
CA ARG A 439 14.91 10.45 2.51
C ARG A 439 14.12 9.96 1.30
N ASN A 440 12.81 9.88 1.43
CA ASN A 440 11.92 9.51 0.33
C ASN A 440 11.42 10.75 -0.40
N THR A 441 11.10 10.59 -1.69
CA THR A 441 10.36 11.57 -2.47
C THR A 441 8.94 11.07 -2.70
N ILE A 442 7.95 11.88 -2.32
CA ILE A 442 6.52 11.59 -2.48
C ILE A 442 5.92 12.69 -3.35
N ARG A 443 5.31 12.32 -4.48
CA ARG A 443 4.74 13.34 -5.36
C ARG A 443 3.58 12.88 -6.22
N ASN A 444 2.70 13.84 -6.56
CA ASN A 444 1.62 13.67 -7.54
C ASN A 444 0.69 12.48 -7.27
N ASN A 445 0.49 12.15 -6.02
CA ASN A 445 -0.43 11.08 -5.64
C ASN A 445 -1.83 11.62 -5.35
N ARG A 446 -2.81 10.76 -5.42
CA ARG A 446 -4.22 11.17 -5.22
C ARG A 446 -4.53 11.34 -3.77
N ALA A 447 -4.30 10.80 -2.82
CA ALA A 447 -4.82 11.00 -1.45
C ALA A 447 -3.75 11.59 -0.52
N ARG A 448 -3.37 10.88 0.49
CA ARG A 448 -2.42 11.37 1.49
C ARG A 448 -1.00 10.98 1.08
N GLY A 449 -0.03 11.66 1.68
CA GLY A 449 1.38 11.28 1.52
C GLY A 449 1.71 10.06 2.38
N ALA A 450 1.69 10.22 3.70
CA ALA A 450 2.07 9.16 4.64
C ALA A 450 1.07 9.07 5.80
N LEU A 451 0.64 7.85 6.13
CA LEU A 451 -0.24 7.53 7.25
C LEU A 451 0.48 6.64 8.26
N PHE A 452 0.40 7.04 9.52
CA PHE A 452 0.95 6.25 10.61
C PHE A 452 -0.08 6.11 11.74
N SER A 453 -0.37 4.88 12.10
CA SER A 453 -1.32 4.50 13.14
C SER A 453 -0.73 3.36 13.97
N THR A 454 0.35 3.64 14.70
CA THR A 454 1.05 2.69 15.56
C THR A 454 1.43 3.33 16.90
N PRO A 455 1.33 2.61 18.02
CA PRO A 455 1.78 3.10 19.32
C PRO A 455 3.31 3.04 19.52
N GLN A 456 4.04 2.45 18.59
CA GLN A 456 5.50 2.36 18.62
C GLN A 456 6.15 3.63 18.05
N PRO A 457 7.47 3.84 18.26
CA PRO A 457 8.18 4.99 17.72
C PRO A 457 8.07 5.13 16.19
N VAL A 458 7.76 6.35 15.74
CA VAL A 458 7.70 6.71 14.32
C VAL A 458 8.63 7.89 14.07
N ILE A 459 9.56 7.74 13.13
CA ILE A 459 10.46 8.81 12.69
C ILE A 459 10.21 9.07 11.21
N VAL A 460 9.83 10.31 10.89
CA VAL A 460 9.60 10.80 9.52
C VAL A 460 10.58 11.93 9.26
N GLU A 461 11.67 11.67 8.55
CA GLU A 461 12.76 12.65 8.44
C GLU A 461 13.37 12.74 7.04
N ASP A 462 13.83 13.94 6.71
CA ASP A 462 14.57 14.22 5.47
C ASP A 462 13.80 13.84 4.18
N ASN A 463 12.45 13.80 4.22
CA ASN A 463 11.63 13.46 3.06
C ASN A 463 11.24 14.73 2.28
N PHE A 464 10.96 14.54 1.00
CA PHE A 464 10.46 15.56 0.10
C PHE A 464 9.04 15.22 -0.35
N PHE A 465 8.05 16.02 0.07
CA PHE A 465 6.65 15.93 -0.33
C PHE A 465 6.35 17.03 -1.36
N ASP A 466 6.00 16.63 -2.57
CA ASP A 466 5.80 17.54 -3.70
C ASP A 466 4.44 17.29 -4.35
N HIS A 467 3.52 18.24 -4.22
CA HIS A 467 2.16 18.15 -4.77
C HIS A 467 1.41 16.87 -4.33
N THR A 468 1.48 16.51 -3.05
CA THR A 468 0.55 15.53 -2.49
C THR A 468 -0.86 16.11 -2.51
N SER A 469 -1.85 15.36 -3.00
CA SER A 469 -3.20 15.91 -3.22
C SER A 469 -3.93 16.21 -1.92
N GLY A 470 -3.86 15.31 -0.95
CA GLY A 470 -4.41 15.48 0.39
C GLY A 470 -3.36 15.93 1.39
N THR A 471 -3.60 15.65 2.67
CA THR A 471 -2.62 15.90 3.73
C THR A 471 -1.33 15.11 3.46
N ALA A 472 -0.18 15.76 3.63
CA ALA A 472 1.10 15.11 3.35
C ALA A 472 1.46 14.06 4.42
N ILE A 473 1.14 14.35 5.68
CA ILE A 473 1.29 13.38 6.79
C ILE A 473 0.00 13.36 7.60
N LEU A 474 -0.54 12.16 7.80
CA LEU A 474 -1.73 11.93 8.62
C LEU A 474 -1.41 10.96 9.76
N LEU A 475 -1.64 11.40 10.98
CA LEU A 475 -1.75 10.54 12.13
C LEU A 475 -3.23 10.25 12.36
N CYS A 476 -3.66 9.04 11.97
CA CYS A 476 -5.07 8.64 11.96
C CYS A 476 -5.36 7.61 13.06
N GLY A 477 -6.48 7.00 12.97
CA GLY A 477 -7.05 5.91 13.75
C GLY A 477 -8.56 5.89 13.50
N ASP A 478 -9.08 4.73 13.13
CA ASP A 478 -10.49 4.60 12.76
C ASP A 478 -11.05 3.26 13.23
N CYS A 479 -12.03 3.29 14.12
CA CYS A 479 -12.76 2.10 14.56
C CYS A 479 -14.22 2.09 14.06
N ASN A 480 -14.50 2.74 12.91
CA ASN A 480 -15.87 2.95 12.40
C ASN A 480 -16.01 2.68 10.90
N GLY A 481 -15.00 3.00 10.08
CA GLY A 481 -15.00 2.84 8.62
C GLY A 481 -14.04 1.75 8.16
N TRP A 482 -12.76 2.06 8.10
CA TRP A 482 -11.72 1.10 7.70
C TRP A 482 -11.27 0.17 8.82
N TYR A 483 -11.53 0.52 10.07
CA TYR A 483 -11.10 -0.24 11.27
C TYR A 483 -9.58 -0.37 11.38
N GLU A 484 -8.87 0.69 11.04
CA GLU A 484 -7.41 0.76 11.12
C GLU A 484 -6.96 1.26 12.50
N THR A 485 -6.14 0.46 13.21
CA THR A 485 -5.57 0.82 14.52
C THR A 485 -4.28 1.59 14.30
N GLY A 486 -3.83 2.30 15.20
CA GLY A 486 -3.60 2.43 16.57
C GLY A 486 -3.23 3.88 16.93
N ALA A 487 -3.18 4.13 18.20
CA ALA A 487 -2.92 5.46 18.74
C ALA A 487 -1.42 5.79 18.77
N CYS A 488 -1.01 6.87 18.10
CA CYS A 488 0.39 7.33 18.09
C CYS A 488 0.83 7.84 19.46
N ARG A 489 2.01 7.42 19.94
CA ARG A 489 2.56 7.74 21.27
C ARG A 489 3.92 8.42 21.24
N ASP A 490 4.73 8.11 20.24
CA ASP A 490 6.09 8.62 20.07
C ASP A 490 6.34 8.86 18.58
N VAL A 491 6.10 10.09 18.11
CA VAL A 491 6.24 10.46 16.71
C VAL A 491 7.16 11.65 16.58
N THR A 492 8.16 11.56 15.71
CA THR A 492 9.04 12.68 15.36
C THR A 492 8.97 12.94 13.85
N ILE A 493 8.52 14.14 13.48
CA ILE A 493 8.45 14.62 12.09
C ILE A 493 9.42 15.77 11.96
N ARG A 494 10.57 15.56 11.27
CA ARG A 494 11.63 16.57 11.23
C ARG A 494 12.38 16.63 9.91
N ARG A 495 12.88 17.81 9.58
CA ARG A 495 13.71 18.08 8.40
C ARG A 495 13.07 17.60 7.08
N ASN A 496 11.74 17.57 7.04
CA ASN A 496 11.03 17.30 5.79
C ASN A 496 10.79 18.60 5.05
N ARG A 497 10.71 18.53 3.72
CA ARG A 497 10.33 19.63 2.87
C ARG A 497 8.98 19.34 2.21
N PHE A 498 8.07 20.30 2.30
CA PHE A 498 6.73 20.23 1.74
C PHE A 498 6.55 21.33 0.69
N VAL A 499 6.32 20.93 -0.56
CA VAL A 499 6.06 21.86 -1.67
C VAL A 499 4.65 21.62 -2.19
N ASN A 500 3.82 22.66 -2.12
CA ASN A 500 2.46 22.66 -2.65
C ASN A 500 1.64 21.40 -2.27
N ALA A 501 1.83 20.87 -1.06
CA ALA A 501 0.97 19.83 -0.52
C ALA A 501 -0.45 20.36 -0.29
N LEU A 502 -1.41 19.44 -0.12
CA LEU A 502 -2.84 19.76 0.07
C LEU A 502 -3.44 20.51 -1.13
N THR A 503 -3.16 20.03 -2.32
CA THR A 503 -3.57 20.69 -3.58
C THR A 503 -4.99 20.34 -4.02
N SER A 504 -5.61 19.29 -3.47
CA SER A 504 -6.95 18.85 -3.84
C SER A 504 -7.87 18.72 -2.61
N GLN A 505 -9.12 18.30 -2.85
CA GLN A 505 -10.15 18.12 -1.82
C GLN A 505 -10.33 16.64 -1.46
N TYR A 506 -9.29 15.85 -1.53
CA TYR A 506 -9.35 14.45 -1.11
C TYR A 506 -9.40 14.31 0.42
N GLN A 507 -9.87 13.18 0.87
CA GLN A 507 -10.18 12.82 2.26
C GLN A 507 -9.20 13.38 3.30
N PHE A 508 -9.75 13.85 4.42
CA PHE A 508 -8.99 14.35 5.57
C PHE A 508 -8.00 15.48 5.23
N THR A 509 -8.38 16.34 4.33
CA THR A 509 -7.54 17.44 3.84
C THR A 509 -7.65 18.70 4.72
N SER A 510 -7.43 18.56 6.03
CA SER A 510 -7.53 19.70 6.95
C SER A 510 -6.27 20.55 6.97
N ALA A 511 -5.09 19.94 6.93
CA ALA A 511 -3.80 20.63 6.91
C ALA A 511 -2.74 19.78 6.22
N ILE A 512 -1.55 20.34 6.01
CA ILE A 512 -0.40 19.62 5.42
C ILE A 512 0.05 18.48 6.34
N ILE A 513 0.10 18.74 7.63
CA ILE A 513 0.24 17.70 8.67
C ILE A 513 -1.05 17.68 9.47
N SER A 514 -1.73 16.55 9.50
CA SER A 514 -3.00 16.39 10.22
C SER A 514 -2.89 15.31 11.28
N ILE A 515 -3.29 15.64 12.50
CA ILE A 515 -3.49 14.71 13.59
C ILE A 515 -5.01 14.58 13.74
N TYR A 516 -5.57 13.60 13.04
CA TYR A 516 -7.02 13.52 12.84
C TYR A 516 -7.51 12.07 12.94
N PRO A 517 -7.73 11.55 14.17
CA PRO A 517 -8.47 10.31 14.35
C PRO A 517 -9.94 10.50 13.98
N GLU A 518 -10.57 9.46 13.45
CA GLU A 518 -11.98 9.48 13.08
C GLU A 518 -12.86 9.25 14.31
N ILE A 519 -13.39 10.35 14.89
CA ILE A 519 -14.17 10.34 16.14
C ILE A 519 -15.61 10.76 15.84
N PRO A 520 -16.56 9.82 15.67
CA PRO A 520 -17.95 10.15 15.36
C PRO A 520 -18.63 11.04 16.39
N ASN A 521 -18.33 10.85 17.67
CA ASN A 521 -18.85 11.66 18.78
C ASN A 521 -17.71 12.35 19.54
N LEU A 522 -17.07 13.32 18.90
CA LEU A 522 -15.98 14.09 19.51
C LEU A 522 -16.37 14.78 20.83
N ARG A 523 -17.64 15.25 20.96
CA ARG A 523 -18.10 15.90 22.19
C ARG A 523 -18.23 14.94 23.38
N GLY A 524 -18.38 13.65 23.11
CA GLY A 524 -18.46 12.61 24.14
C GLY A 524 -17.12 11.97 24.49
N GLN A 525 -16.03 12.41 23.86
CA GLN A 525 -14.69 11.91 24.15
C GLN A 525 -14.23 12.38 25.53
N GLU A 526 -13.69 11.45 26.33
CA GLU A 526 -13.24 11.70 27.70
C GLU A 526 -11.72 11.94 27.79
N GLY A 527 -10.95 11.49 26.80
CA GLY A 527 -9.50 11.59 26.73
C GLY A 527 -8.97 12.01 25.37
N PHE A 528 -7.69 11.81 25.13
CA PHE A 528 -7.06 12.02 23.81
C PHE A 528 -6.70 10.67 23.20
N PHE A 529 -7.02 10.48 21.92
CA PHE A 529 -6.66 9.25 21.22
C PHE A 529 -5.14 9.15 21.02
N HIS A 530 -4.52 10.18 20.44
CA HIS A 530 -3.05 10.25 20.29
C HIS A 530 -2.36 10.87 21.50
N GLY A 531 -1.03 10.69 21.59
CA GLY A 531 -0.23 11.19 22.72
C GLY A 531 -0.30 10.28 23.94
N GLY A 532 -0.37 10.84 25.14
CA GLY A 532 -0.40 10.07 26.41
C GLY A 532 0.99 9.81 26.99
N ASN A 533 1.28 8.58 27.44
CA ASN A 533 2.48 8.27 28.23
C ASN A 533 3.81 8.17 27.45
N GLY A 534 3.81 8.43 26.14
CA GLY A 534 5.03 8.44 25.32
C GLY A 534 5.75 9.79 25.32
N LYS A 535 6.71 9.97 24.39
CA LYS A 535 7.36 11.28 24.15
C LYS A 535 6.40 12.29 23.51
N GLY A 536 5.25 11.82 23.01
CA GLY A 536 4.26 12.62 22.31
C GLY A 536 4.59 12.78 20.83
N ILE A 537 4.03 13.82 20.22
CA ILE A 537 4.20 14.13 18.81
C ILE A 537 5.06 15.39 18.70
N VAL A 538 6.25 15.25 18.10
CA VAL A 538 7.24 16.32 17.90
C VAL A 538 7.31 16.65 16.42
N ILE A 539 7.09 17.92 16.08
CA ILE A 539 7.18 18.45 14.71
C ILE A 539 8.19 19.59 14.74
N GLU A 540 9.36 19.38 14.14
CA GLU A 540 10.48 20.33 14.24
C GLU A 540 11.28 20.41 12.93
N ASP A 541 11.92 21.56 12.69
CA ASP A 541 12.87 21.78 11.59
C ASP A 541 12.35 21.41 10.20
N ASN A 542 11.03 21.49 9.95
CA ASN A 542 10.43 21.24 8.64
C ASN A 542 10.30 22.52 7.83
N GLU A 543 10.46 22.41 6.51
CA GLU A 543 10.31 23.49 5.55
C GLU A 543 8.99 23.37 4.78
N PHE A 544 8.21 24.47 4.74
CA PHE A 544 6.93 24.54 4.03
C PHE A 544 6.99 25.64 2.97
N ASP A 545 6.96 25.23 1.71
CA ASP A 545 6.86 26.10 0.54
C ASP A 545 5.52 25.82 -0.15
N THR A 546 4.48 26.48 0.32
CA THR A 546 3.10 26.21 -0.10
C THR A 546 2.29 27.50 -0.11
N PHE A 547 1.27 27.56 -0.96
CA PHE A 547 0.33 28.65 -0.96
C PHE A 547 -0.77 28.37 0.08
N ASP A 548 -1.36 29.40 0.60
CA ASP A 548 -2.52 29.55 1.49
C ASP A 548 -3.22 28.25 1.95
N LYS A 549 -2.51 27.44 2.70
CA LYS A 549 -3.02 26.20 3.32
C LYS A 549 -2.58 26.09 4.78
N PRO A 550 -3.42 25.53 5.65
CA PRO A 550 -3.02 25.27 7.03
C PRO A 550 -1.83 24.32 7.08
N ILE A 551 -0.85 24.61 7.94
CA ILE A 551 0.34 23.76 8.11
C ILE A 551 0.01 22.58 9.02
N LEU A 552 -0.64 22.84 10.15
CA LEU A 552 -0.94 21.83 11.16
C LEU A 552 -2.41 21.88 11.58
N TYR A 553 -3.03 20.74 11.66
CA TYR A 553 -4.32 20.49 12.31
C TYR A 553 -4.15 19.39 13.36
N ALA A 554 -4.57 19.69 14.62
CA ALA A 554 -4.49 18.76 15.74
C ALA A 554 -5.69 18.92 16.70
#